data_9dabced7748202a1974dced065326b15
#
_entry.id   9dabced7748202a1974dced065326b15
#
_cell.length_a   1.000
_cell.length_b   1.000
_cell.length_c   1.000
_cell.angle_alpha   90.00
_cell.angle_beta   90.00
_cell.angle_gamma   90.00
#
_symmetry.space_group_name_H-M   'P 1'
#
loop_
_entity.id
_entity.type
_entity.pdbx_description
1 polymer ?
#
loop_
_entity_poly.entity_id
_entity_poly.type
_entity_poly.pdbx_seq_one_letter_code
_entity_poly.pdbx_strand_id
1 'polypeptide(L)'
;GECDMDIGNYERFLNQDIPKSHNITTAQIYSSVIESERKGEYLGACVQIIPHVTDEIKNRIKKIATDEELEILVVECGGTVGDIESLPFLEALRQIRVEEGSENVIFVHVTLAPSLEVVGEQKTKPTQHSVQELRRIGIQPDLLCVRCSMPLQDKTRNKISMFTNVTNNDVLSCHDVDSIFQVPEILYEQGLVDVIFKKFNKIGYVNASQNWDTWNKIVNSLQNEGPPINIAMVGKYVTLADSYVSVNHALKHAAAVIGKKITIDWIDSENINGNVDTLSKYNGILVPGGFGTRGSEGIINTSNFARENNIPYLGICFGFQLAAVSFARNVCNHVDANSTE
;
A
#
# COMPACT_ATOMS: atom_id res chain seq x y z
N GLY A 1 -0.98 -16.15 0.42
CA GLY A 1 -0.38 -15.15 1.21
C GLY A 1 1.13 -15.09 1.12
N GLU A 2 1.69 -14.76 -0.05
CA GLU A 2 3.14 -14.66 -0.20
C GLU A 2 3.56 -13.35 -0.88
N CYS A 3 2.62 -12.40 -1.04
CA CYS A 3 2.90 -11.06 -1.55
C CYS A 3 2.45 -10.05 -0.51
N ASP A 4 3.21 -8.98 -0.40
CA ASP A 4 2.85 -7.83 0.42
C ASP A 4 1.58 -7.17 -0.13
N MET A 5 0.70 -6.70 0.75
CA MET A 5 -0.53 -6.01 0.35
C MET A 5 -0.25 -4.67 -0.34
N ASP A 6 0.90 -4.08 -0.10
CA ASP A 6 1.32 -2.83 -0.73
C ASP A 6 1.51 -2.96 -2.24
N ILE A 7 1.84 -4.16 -2.75
CA ILE A 7 1.87 -4.43 -4.19
C ILE A 7 0.56 -4.01 -4.87
N GLY A 8 -0.60 -4.36 -4.26
CA GLY A 8 -1.90 -3.93 -4.78
C GLY A 8 -2.10 -2.40 -4.79
N ASN A 9 -1.47 -1.66 -3.89
CA ASN A 9 -1.46 -0.20 -3.94
C ASN A 9 -0.60 0.30 -5.10
N TYR A 10 0.57 -0.28 -5.31
CA TYR A 10 1.45 0.10 -6.43
C TYR A 10 0.78 -0.15 -7.77
N GLU A 11 0.15 -1.32 -7.97
CA GLU A 11 -0.63 -1.64 -9.17
C GLU A 11 -1.73 -0.61 -9.46
N ARG A 12 -2.45 -0.16 -8.43
CA ARG A 12 -3.52 0.84 -8.59
C ARG A 12 -3.00 2.21 -9.01
N PHE A 13 -1.85 2.63 -8.48
CA PHE A 13 -1.25 3.92 -8.85
C PHE A 13 -0.56 3.88 -10.22
N LEU A 14 0.08 2.77 -10.56
CA LEU A 14 0.79 2.59 -11.83
C LEU A 14 -0.14 2.14 -12.97
N ASN A 15 -1.32 1.63 -12.65
CA ASN A 15 -2.27 1.01 -13.59
C ASN A 15 -1.62 -0.11 -14.41
N GLN A 16 -0.84 -0.95 -13.76
CA GLN A 16 -0.19 -2.13 -14.36
C GLN A 16 -0.04 -3.25 -13.33
N ASP A 17 -0.07 -4.48 -13.80
CA ASP A 17 0.15 -5.65 -12.97
C ASP A 17 1.62 -5.76 -12.56
N ILE A 18 1.87 -6.08 -11.29
CA ILE A 18 3.21 -6.27 -10.75
C ILE A 18 3.43 -7.76 -10.47
N PRO A 19 4.38 -8.42 -11.15
CA PRO A 19 4.67 -9.83 -10.95
C PRO A 19 5.09 -10.16 -9.51
N LYS A 20 4.74 -11.37 -9.05
CA LYS A 20 5.16 -11.89 -7.73
C LYS A 20 6.68 -11.84 -7.51
N SER A 21 7.47 -11.93 -8.59
CA SER A 21 8.94 -11.83 -8.55
C SER A 21 9.46 -10.49 -8.03
N HIS A 22 8.64 -9.43 -8.07
CA HIS A 22 9.00 -8.11 -7.54
C HIS A 22 8.87 -8.02 -6.02
N ASN A 23 8.21 -8.98 -5.38
CA ASN A 23 8.12 -9.07 -3.92
C ASN A 23 9.29 -9.91 -3.38
N ILE A 24 10.35 -9.26 -2.94
CA ILE A 24 11.57 -9.88 -2.44
C ILE A 24 11.53 -9.93 -0.92
N THR A 25 11.37 -11.13 -0.35
CA THR A 25 11.29 -11.32 1.10
C THR A 25 12.58 -11.90 1.68
N THR A 26 12.82 -11.64 2.97
CA THR A 26 13.95 -12.21 3.72
C THR A 26 14.02 -13.74 3.58
N ALA A 27 12.87 -14.42 3.72
CA ALA A 27 12.81 -15.88 3.61
C ALA A 27 13.24 -16.38 2.23
N GLN A 28 12.82 -15.72 1.15
CA GLN A 28 13.21 -16.08 -0.21
C GLN A 28 14.71 -15.90 -0.44
N ILE A 29 15.30 -14.82 0.08
CA ILE A 29 16.75 -14.56 -0.05
C ILE A 29 17.55 -15.61 0.70
N TYR A 30 17.24 -15.86 1.96
CA TYR A 30 17.98 -16.85 2.75
C TYR A 30 17.81 -18.28 2.23
N SER A 31 16.61 -18.66 1.77
CA SER A 31 16.41 -19.96 1.10
C SER A 31 17.30 -20.12 -0.12
N SER A 32 17.37 -19.11 -0.99
CA SER A 32 18.20 -19.13 -2.20
C SER A 32 19.68 -19.33 -1.83
N VAL A 33 20.19 -18.53 -0.90
CA VAL A 33 21.59 -18.63 -0.45
C VAL A 33 21.91 -19.99 0.16
N ILE A 34 21.02 -20.52 1.02
CA ILE A 34 21.20 -21.86 1.62
C ILE A 34 21.17 -22.97 0.58
N GLU A 35 20.28 -22.87 -0.40
CA GLU A 35 20.23 -23.85 -1.50
C GLU A 35 21.46 -23.83 -2.35
N SER A 36 21.99 -22.64 -2.69
CA SER A 36 23.24 -22.47 -3.43
C SER A 36 24.45 -23.02 -2.66
N GLU A 37 24.52 -22.80 -1.34
CA GLU A 37 25.54 -23.40 -0.49
C GLU A 37 25.50 -24.92 -0.51
N ARG A 38 24.30 -25.50 -0.35
CA ARG A 38 24.12 -26.98 -0.38
C ARG A 38 24.47 -27.60 -1.72
N LYS A 39 24.28 -26.87 -2.81
CA LYS A 39 24.68 -27.29 -4.16
C LYS A 39 26.20 -27.13 -4.43
N GLY A 40 26.93 -26.47 -3.51
CA GLY A 40 28.35 -26.22 -3.65
C GLY A 40 28.71 -25.06 -4.59
N GLU A 41 27.77 -24.19 -4.89
CA GLU A 41 27.95 -23.06 -5.82
C GLU A 41 28.98 -22.04 -5.30
N TYR A 42 29.20 -21.98 -3.98
CA TYR A 42 30.22 -21.13 -3.36
C TYR A 42 31.60 -21.77 -3.22
N LEU A 43 31.82 -22.94 -3.84
CA LEU A 43 33.12 -23.61 -3.95
C LEU A 43 33.85 -23.82 -2.60
N GLY A 44 33.13 -24.03 -1.52
CA GLY A 44 33.67 -24.21 -0.16
C GLY A 44 33.98 -22.93 0.58
N ALA A 45 33.64 -21.76 0.06
CA ALA A 45 33.75 -20.51 0.77
C ALA A 45 32.81 -20.49 2.00
N CYS A 46 33.19 -19.80 3.06
CA CYS A 46 32.32 -19.56 4.20
C CYS A 46 31.23 -18.56 3.81
N VAL A 47 29.98 -19.02 3.79
CA VAL A 47 28.83 -18.19 3.42
C VAL A 47 28.52 -17.19 4.53
N GLN A 48 28.42 -15.91 4.18
CA GLN A 48 28.19 -14.79 5.09
C GLN A 48 27.09 -13.88 4.57
N ILE A 49 26.57 -13.01 5.43
CA ILE A 49 25.58 -11.99 5.01
C ILE A 49 26.20 -11.10 3.93
N ILE A 50 27.42 -10.63 4.16
CA ILE A 50 28.22 -9.92 3.16
C ILE A 50 29.36 -10.84 2.73
N PRO A 51 29.52 -11.18 1.45
CA PRO A 51 28.74 -10.65 0.30
C PRO A 51 27.52 -11.46 -0.08
N HIS A 52 27.34 -12.71 0.34
CA HIS A 52 26.46 -13.70 -0.31
C HIS A 52 24.97 -13.31 -0.25
N VAL A 53 24.46 -12.88 0.91
CA VAL A 53 23.07 -12.43 1.06
C VAL A 53 22.86 -11.08 0.37
N THR A 54 23.80 -10.15 0.52
CA THR A 54 23.71 -8.84 -0.15
C THR A 54 23.80 -8.96 -1.67
N ASP A 55 24.62 -9.86 -2.20
CA ASP A 55 24.73 -10.10 -3.65
C ASP A 55 23.44 -10.71 -4.21
N GLU A 56 22.82 -11.65 -3.50
CA GLU A 56 21.53 -12.22 -3.90
C GLU A 56 20.43 -11.15 -3.96
N ILE A 57 20.38 -10.24 -2.99
CA ILE A 57 19.43 -9.11 -2.99
C ILE A 57 19.70 -8.21 -4.21
N LYS A 58 20.95 -7.80 -4.41
CA LYS A 58 21.34 -6.93 -5.53
C LYS A 58 21.02 -7.58 -6.89
N ASN A 59 21.33 -8.85 -7.03
CA ASN A 59 21.11 -9.60 -8.26
C ASN A 59 19.61 -9.67 -8.60
N ARG A 60 18.72 -9.90 -7.62
CA ARG A 60 17.27 -9.87 -7.86
C ARG A 60 16.78 -8.51 -8.30
N ILE A 61 17.21 -7.44 -7.63
CA ILE A 61 16.84 -6.06 -8.00
C ILE A 61 17.32 -5.73 -9.42
N LYS A 62 18.59 -6.01 -9.73
CA LYS A 62 19.15 -5.75 -11.05
C LYS A 62 18.50 -6.61 -12.14
N LYS A 63 18.15 -7.85 -11.81
CA LYS A 63 17.47 -8.76 -12.73
C LYS A 63 16.11 -8.21 -13.15
N ILE A 64 15.32 -7.68 -12.24
CA ILE A 64 14.02 -7.05 -12.55
C ILE A 64 14.24 -5.90 -13.55
N ALA A 65 15.19 -5.01 -13.28
CA ALA A 65 15.47 -3.88 -14.14
C ALA A 65 15.88 -4.32 -15.57
N THR A 66 16.67 -5.40 -15.65
CA THR A 66 17.19 -5.91 -16.94
C THR A 66 16.14 -6.71 -17.71
N ASP A 67 15.41 -7.61 -17.03
CA ASP A 67 14.44 -8.51 -17.68
C ASP A 67 13.25 -7.71 -18.25
N GLU A 68 12.89 -6.61 -17.62
CA GLU A 68 11.77 -5.75 -18.03
C GLU A 68 12.23 -4.49 -18.81
N GLU A 69 13.53 -4.35 -19.08
CA GLU A 69 14.12 -3.21 -19.80
C GLU A 69 13.69 -1.85 -19.23
N LEU A 70 13.69 -1.74 -17.88
CA LEU A 70 13.18 -0.56 -17.20
C LEU A 70 14.14 0.63 -17.29
N GLU A 71 13.61 1.79 -17.64
CA GLU A 71 14.35 3.06 -17.55
C GLU A 71 14.47 3.56 -16.10
N ILE A 72 13.46 3.28 -15.27
CA ILE A 72 13.41 3.66 -13.85
C ILE A 72 12.84 2.48 -13.06
N LEU A 73 13.56 2.07 -12.02
CA LEU A 73 13.09 1.09 -11.04
C LEU A 73 12.91 1.78 -9.68
N VAL A 74 11.72 1.71 -9.12
CA VAL A 74 11.43 2.16 -7.75
C VAL A 74 11.49 0.96 -6.81
N VAL A 75 12.40 0.99 -5.86
CA VAL A 75 12.59 -0.07 -4.86
C VAL A 75 12.10 0.44 -3.51
N GLU A 76 11.09 -0.20 -2.95
CA GLU A 76 10.64 0.04 -1.58
C GLU A 76 11.33 -0.95 -0.64
N CYS A 77 11.88 -0.44 0.46
CA CYS A 77 12.47 -1.24 1.52
C CYS A 77 11.62 -1.06 2.79
N GLY A 78 10.88 -2.09 3.14
CA GLY A 78 9.99 -2.09 4.30
C GLY A 78 10.73 -2.13 5.63
N GLY A 79 10.01 -1.78 6.68
CA GLY A 79 10.49 -1.77 8.05
C GLY A 79 11.09 -0.44 8.51
N THR A 80 11.34 -0.36 9.81
CA THR A 80 11.94 0.81 10.44
C THR A 80 13.45 0.79 10.26
N VAL A 81 14.04 1.91 9.85
CA VAL A 81 15.51 2.04 9.80
C VAL A 81 16.10 1.85 11.20
N GLY A 82 17.02 0.89 11.32
CA GLY A 82 17.63 0.47 12.58
C GLY A 82 17.17 -0.90 13.07
N ASP A 83 16.10 -1.44 12.50
CA ASP A 83 15.66 -2.80 12.80
C ASP A 83 16.62 -3.83 12.18
N ILE A 84 16.88 -4.91 12.91
CA ILE A 84 17.87 -5.92 12.54
C ILE A 84 17.52 -6.61 11.21
N GLU A 85 16.25 -6.88 10.99
CA GLU A 85 15.75 -7.59 9.81
C GLU A 85 15.94 -6.82 8.50
N SER A 86 15.98 -5.49 8.53
CA SER A 86 16.17 -4.65 7.34
C SER A 86 17.64 -4.41 6.99
N LEU A 87 18.57 -4.67 7.91
CA LEU A 87 19.99 -4.34 7.71
C LEU A 87 20.62 -4.94 6.46
N PRO A 88 20.42 -6.23 6.11
CA PRO A 88 20.99 -6.81 4.88
C PRO A 88 20.49 -6.11 3.61
N PHE A 89 19.21 -5.70 3.60
CA PHE A 89 18.63 -4.96 2.48
C PHE A 89 19.22 -3.57 2.35
N LEU A 90 19.30 -2.84 3.45
CA LEU A 90 19.89 -1.50 3.46
C LEU A 90 21.37 -1.53 3.06
N GLU A 91 22.13 -2.53 3.51
CA GLU A 91 23.51 -2.73 3.07
C GLU A 91 23.59 -3.03 1.57
N ALA A 92 22.72 -3.90 1.04
CA ALA A 92 22.66 -4.19 -0.39
C ALA A 92 22.35 -2.91 -1.21
N LEU A 93 21.38 -2.11 -0.77
CA LEU A 93 21.02 -0.84 -1.43
C LEU A 93 22.17 0.17 -1.38
N ARG A 94 22.90 0.24 -0.25
CA ARG A 94 24.10 1.07 -0.15
C ARG A 94 25.16 0.63 -1.17
N GLN A 95 25.37 -0.68 -1.33
CA GLN A 95 26.31 -1.24 -2.31
C GLN A 95 25.87 -0.93 -3.75
N ILE A 96 24.56 -1.05 -4.06
CA ILE A 96 24.03 -0.68 -5.39
C ILE A 96 24.40 0.77 -5.72
N ARG A 97 24.26 1.71 -4.79
CA ARG A 97 24.64 3.10 -5.06
C ARG A 97 26.15 3.27 -5.35
N VAL A 98 26.99 2.47 -4.71
CA VAL A 98 28.44 2.49 -4.97
C VAL A 98 28.75 1.89 -6.35
N GLU A 99 28.06 0.82 -6.71
CA GLU A 99 28.27 0.11 -7.97
C GLU A 99 27.73 0.88 -9.18
N GLU A 100 26.53 1.45 -9.06
CA GLU A 100 25.83 2.11 -10.18
C GLU A 100 26.12 3.63 -10.28
N GLY A 101 26.74 4.21 -9.24
CA GLY A 101 26.99 5.65 -9.16
C GLY A 101 25.86 6.45 -8.52
N SER A 102 26.24 7.52 -7.85
CA SER A 102 25.29 8.41 -7.15
C SER A 102 24.35 9.18 -8.08
N GLU A 103 24.70 9.31 -9.35
CA GLU A 103 23.91 9.92 -10.40
C GLU A 103 22.80 9.01 -10.93
N ASN A 104 22.86 7.71 -10.62
CA ASN A 104 21.89 6.71 -11.08
C ASN A 104 21.03 6.16 -9.93
N VAL A 105 21.35 6.50 -8.68
CA VAL A 105 20.62 6.00 -7.50
C VAL A 105 20.25 7.15 -6.56
N ILE A 106 18.98 7.30 -6.27
CA ILE A 106 18.45 8.30 -5.33
C ILE A 106 17.85 7.60 -4.12
N PHE A 107 18.22 8.03 -2.91
CA PHE A 107 17.59 7.59 -1.68
C PHE A 107 16.53 8.56 -1.20
N VAL A 108 15.28 8.13 -1.25
CA VAL A 108 14.13 8.82 -0.68
C VAL A 108 13.81 8.20 0.67
N HIS A 109 13.96 8.96 1.75
CA HIS A 109 13.69 8.45 3.09
C HIS A 109 12.35 8.95 3.61
N VAL A 110 11.43 8.02 3.88
CA VAL A 110 10.14 8.31 4.49
C VAL A 110 10.32 8.33 6.01
N THR A 111 9.86 9.39 6.65
CA THR A 111 10.04 9.59 8.10
C THR A 111 8.84 10.30 8.73
N LEU A 112 8.86 10.53 10.03
CA LEU A 112 7.74 11.05 10.80
C LEU A 112 8.12 12.33 11.57
N ALA A 113 7.26 13.36 11.46
CA ALA A 113 7.27 14.53 12.33
C ALA A 113 5.92 14.68 13.04
N PRO A 114 5.71 14.00 14.18
CA PRO A 114 4.44 14.04 14.88
C PRO A 114 4.16 15.44 15.44
N SER A 115 2.88 15.82 15.45
CA SER A 115 2.40 17.05 16.07
C SER A 115 1.93 16.76 17.49
N LEU A 116 2.27 17.65 18.43
CA LEU A 116 1.66 17.64 19.75
C LEU A 116 0.36 18.45 19.68
N GLU A 117 -0.77 17.80 19.82
CA GLU A 117 -2.11 18.40 19.66
C GLU A 117 -2.31 19.64 20.53
N VAL A 118 -1.80 19.62 21.77
CA VAL A 118 -1.97 20.69 22.75
C VAL A 118 -1.28 22.00 22.36
N VAL A 119 -0.19 21.95 21.60
CA VAL A 119 0.66 23.13 21.26
C VAL A 119 0.81 23.33 19.77
N GLY A 120 0.33 22.45 18.94
CA GLY A 120 0.47 22.51 17.47
C GLY A 120 1.94 22.45 16.98
N GLU A 121 2.88 22.06 17.85
CA GLU A 121 4.29 21.99 17.53
C GLU A 121 4.66 20.64 16.89
N GLN A 122 5.25 20.70 15.70
CA GLN A 122 5.77 19.51 15.02
C GLN A 122 7.15 19.13 15.59
N LYS A 123 7.29 17.86 15.99
CA LYS A 123 8.52 17.35 16.60
C LYS A 123 9.43 16.73 15.54
N THR A 124 10.64 17.25 15.44
CA THR A 124 11.63 16.82 14.43
C THR A 124 12.57 15.71 14.90
N LYS A 125 12.55 15.35 16.19
CA LYS A 125 13.46 14.35 16.73
C LYS A 125 13.34 12.96 16.10
N PRO A 126 12.13 12.41 15.85
CA PRO A 126 12.02 11.12 15.17
C PRO A 126 12.71 11.11 13.80
N THR A 127 12.47 12.14 12.99
CA THR A 127 13.16 12.34 11.70
C THR A 127 14.68 12.41 11.85
N GLN A 128 15.19 13.21 12.80
CA GLN A 128 16.63 13.34 13.03
C GLN A 128 17.27 12.00 13.41
N HIS A 129 16.65 11.23 14.32
CA HIS A 129 17.17 9.93 14.75
C HIS A 129 17.13 8.91 13.60
N SER A 130 16.04 8.83 12.86
CA SER A 130 15.91 7.92 11.72
C SER A 130 17.00 8.18 10.66
N VAL A 131 17.26 9.44 10.33
CA VAL A 131 18.36 9.81 9.41
C VAL A 131 19.74 9.50 10.00
N GLN A 132 19.93 9.67 11.31
CA GLN A 132 21.17 9.30 11.96
C GLN A 132 21.46 7.80 11.88
N GLU A 133 20.45 6.96 12.09
CA GLU A 133 20.60 5.50 11.95
C GLU A 133 20.89 5.12 10.49
N LEU A 134 20.21 5.73 9.53
CA LEU A 134 20.48 5.50 8.11
C LEU A 134 21.93 5.85 7.74
N ARG A 135 22.46 6.96 8.27
CA ARG A 135 23.84 7.36 8.08
C ARG A 135 24.85 6.41 8.72
N ARG A 136 24.52 5.77 9.85
CA ARG A 136 25.37 4.73 10.46
C ARG A 136 25.58 3.54 9.54
N ILE A 137 24.58 3.23 8.71
CA ILE A 137 24.66 2.20 7.67
C ILE A 137 25.46 2.68 6.44
N GLY A 138 25.74 3.99 6.35
CA GLY A 138 26.47 4.60 5.24
C GLY A 138 25.57 5.16 4.13
N ILE A 139 24.27 5.34 4.40
CA ILE A 139 23.33 5.94 3.46
C ILE A 139 23.01 7.38 3.89
N GLN A 140 23.32 8.36 3.04
CA GLN A 140 22.81 9.71 3.14
C GLN A 140 21.58 9.84 2.25
N PRO A 141 20.39 10.15 2.80
CA PRO A 141 19.21 10.36 1.97
C PRO A 141 19.37 11.60 1.09
N ASP A 142 18.85 11.52 -0.12
CA ASP A 142 18.82 12.62 -1.10
C ASP A 142 17.57 13.47 -0.93
N LEU A 143 16.45 12.82 -0.55
CA LEU A 143 15.16 13.46 -0.24
C LEU A 143 14.58 12.91 1.05
N LEU A 144 13.78 13.75 1.71
CA LEU A 144 12.97 13.35 2.85
C LEU A 144 11.50 13.55 2.53
N CYS A 145 10.72 12.49 2.63
CA CYS A 145 9.25 12.52 2.64
C CYS A 145 8.79 12.44 4.11
N VAL A 146 8.38 13.56 4.67
CA VAL A 146 8.08 13.66 6.10
C VAL A 146 6.58 13.51 6.34
N ARG A 147 6.17 12.38 6.91
CA ARG A 147 4.80 12.15 7.36
C ARG A 147 4.47 13.04 8.55
N CYS A 148 3.33 13.70 8.51
CA CYS A 148 2.86 14.62 9.55
C CYS A 148 1.32 14.78 9.45
N SER A 149 0.68 15.23 10.52
CA SER A 149 -0.79 15.42 10.53
C SER A 149 -1.23 16.68 9.80
N MET A 150 -0.35 17.67 9.66
CA MET A 150 -0.59 18.93 8.96
C MET A 150 0.65 19.32 8.14
N PRO A 151 0.54 20.21 7.15
CA PRO A 151 1.68 20.67 6.35
C PRO A 151 2.87 21.09 7.23
N LEU A 152 4.08 20.72 6.79
CA LEU A 152 5.31 21.11 7.50
C LEU A 152 5.43 22.62 7.56
N GLN A 153 5.57 23.16 8.77
CA GLN A 153 5.90 24.56 9.00
C GLN A 153 7.35 24.85 8.54
N ASP A 154 7.60 26.05 8.03
CA ASP A 154 8.94 26.44 7.57
C ASP A 154 10.01 26.29 8.66
N LYS A 155 9.68 26.65 9.90
CA LYS A 155 10.56 26.45 11.05
C LYS A 155 10.94 24.97 11.25
N THR A 156 9.97 24.06 11.08
CA THR A 156 10.16 22.61 11.19
C THR A 156 11.03 22.10 10.05
N ARG A 157 10.71 22.49 8.82
CA ARG A 157 11.45 22.17 7.59
C ARG A 157 12.92 22.61 7.70
N ASN A 158 13.17 23.87 8.08
CA ASN A 158 14.52 24.42 8.28
C ASN A 158 15.31 23.62 9.31
N LYS A 159 14.67 23.25 10.41
CA LYS A 159 15.30 22.44 11.47
C LYS A 159 15.62 21.03 10.99
N ILE A 160 14.72 20.37 10.25
CA ILE A 160 14.98 19.06 9.66
C ILE A 160 16.17 19.17 8.70
N SER A 161 16.13 20.09 7.75
CA SER A 161 17.20 20.33 6.77
C SER A 161 18.57 20.46 7.45
N MET A 162 18.67 21.32 8.47
CA MET A 162 19.92 21.56 9.20
C MET A 162 20.48 20.29 9.85
N PHE A 163 19.64 19.47 10.49
CA PHE A 163 20.10 18.28 11.21
C PHE A 163 20.31 17.05 10.32
N THR A 164 19.66 17.02 9.16
CA THR A 164 19.72 15.85 8.26
C THR A 164 20.67 16.02 7.08
N ASN A 165 21.25 17.21 6.91
CA ASN A 165 22.09 17.56 5.75
C ASN A 165 21.37 17.32 4.41
N VAL A 166 20.05 17.58 4.39
CA VAL A 166 19.20 17.55 3.18
C VAL A 166 18.71 18.99 2.97
N THR A 167 18.76 19.51 1.76
CA THR A 167 18.36 20.92 1.50
C THR A 167 16.88 21.13 1.76
N ASN A 168 16.45 22.37 2.04
CA ASN A 168 15.05 22.66 2.35
C ASN A 168 14.10 22.22 1.23
N ASN A 169 14.51 22.37 -0.02
CA ASN A 169 13.70 21.99 -1.18
C ASN A 169 13.56 20.47 -1.33
N ASP A 170 14.47 19.71 -0.74
CA ASP A 170 14.49 18.25 -0.76
C ASP A 170 13.78 17.65 0.49
N VAL A 171 13.18 18.49 1.35
CA VAL A 171 12.36 18.08 2.50
C VAL A 171 10.89 18.30 2.14
N LEU A 172 10.19 17.24 1.81
CA LEU A 172 8.80 17.28 1.35
C LEU A 172 7.83 16.95 2.49
N SER A 173 6.72 17.69 2.54
CA SER A 173 5.62 17.44 3.47
C SER A 173 4.69 16.38 2.92
N CYS A 174 4.56 15.25 3.61
CA CYS A 174 3.59 14.21 3.32
C CYS A 174 2.52 14.22 4.42
N HIS A 175 1.74 15.29 4.48
CA HIS A 175 0.72 15.47 5.51
C HIS A 175 -0.54 14.66 5.21
N ASP A 176 -1.37 14.49 6.25
CA ASP A 176 -2.61 13.74 6.13
C ASP A 176 -3.58 14.44 5.20
N VAL A 177 -4.30 13.64 4.42
CA VAL A 177 -5.30 14.07 3.43
C VAL A 177 -6.49 13.14 3.47
N ASP A 178 -7.63 13.59 2.96
CA ASP A 178 -8.87 12.81 2.97
C ASP A 178 -8.79 11.56 2.07
N SER A 179 -7.93 11.61 1.05
CA SER A 179 -7.72 10.49 0.13
C SER A 179 -6.26 10.36 -0.27
N ILE A 180 -5.73 9.14 -0.21
CA ILE A 180 -4.35 8.83 -0.65
C ILE A 180 -4.10 9.24 -2.12
N PHE A 181 -5.14 9.34 -2.93
CA PHE A 181 -5.03 9.77 -4.32
C PHE A 181 -4.67 11.24 -4.50
N GLN A 182 -4.74 12.06 -3.42
CA GLN A 182 -4.28 13.45 -3.42
C GLN A 182 -2.76 13.57 -3.19
N VAL A 183 -2.13 12.54 -2.62
CA VAL A 183 -0.70 12.56 -2.28
C VAL A 183 0.21 12.89 -3.48
N PRO A 184 -0.01 12.31 -4.68
CA PRO A 184 0.81 12.66 -5.85
C PRO A 184 0.75 14.15 -6.21
N GLU A 185 -0.42 14.78 -6.13
CA GLU A 185 -0.59 16.22 -6.41
C GLU A 185 0.20 17.06 -5.40
N ILE A 186 0.05 16.76 -4.11
CA ILE A 186 0.78 17.46 -3.04
C ILE A 186 2.30 17.38 -3.21
N LEU A 187 2.80 16.21 -3.61
CA LEU A 187 4.23 16.03 -3.86
C LEU A 187 4.69 16.75 -5.14
N TYR A 188 3.85 16.73 -6.18
CA TYR A 188 4.11 17.45 -7.43
C TYR A 188 4.18 18.97 -7.21
N GLU A 189 3.23 19.55 -6.48
CA GLU A 189 3.19 20.99 -6.16
C GLU A 189 4.41 21.44 -5.32
N GLN A 190 4.99 20.55 -4.54
CA GLN A 190 6.22 20.81 -3.80
C GLN A 190 7.49 20.63 -4.65
N GLY A 191 7.36 20.30 -5.93
CA GLY A 191 8.48 20.21 -6.88
C GLY A 191 9.24 18.86 -6.83
N LEU A 192 8.61 17.76 -6.33
CA LEU A 192 9.25 16.44 -6.27
C LEU A 192 9.86 16.03 -7.61
N VAL A 193 9.12 16.25 -8.71
CA VAL A 193 9.56 15.86 -10.06
C VAL A 193 10.84 16.61 -10.46
N ASP A 194 10.86 17.91 -10.26
CA ASP A 194 12.02 18.75 -10.58
C ASP A 194 13.26 18.36 -9.77
N VAL A 195 13.06 18.04 -8.49
CA VAL A 195 14.13 17.58 -7.60
C VAL A 195 14.71 16.24 -8.07
N ILE A 196 13.86 15.26 -8.43
CA ILE A 196 14.29 13.96 -8.95
C ILE A 196 15.08 14.11 -10.25
N PHE A 197 14.53 14.83 -11.23
CA PHE A 197 15.22 15.05 -12.52
C PHE A 197 16.56 15.77 -12.35
N LYS A 198 16.62 16.76 -11.48
CA LYS A 198 17.87 17.45 -11.15
C LYS A 198 18.91 16.51 -10.55
N LYS A 199 18.50 15.60 -9.66
CA LYS A 199 19.42 14.64 -9.02
C LYS A 199 19.95 13.59 -10.01
N PHE A 200 19.15 13.19 -10.97
CA PHE A 200 19.57 12.31 -12.07
C PHE A 200 20.32 13.04 -13.19
N ASN A 201 20.63 14.32 -13.04
CA ASN A 201 21.23 15.15 -14.08
C ASN A 201 20.49 15.10 -15.42
N LYS A 202 19.17 14.86 -15.39
CA LYS A 202 18.32 14.87 -16.58
C LYS A 202 17.73 16.28 -16.77
N ILE A 203 17.91 16.84 -17.97
CA ILE A 203 17.38 18.14 -18.36
C ILE A 203 16.31 17.91 -19.42
N GLY A 204 15.13 18.43 -19.20
CA GLY A 204 14.03 18.35 -20.16
C GLY A 204 13.23 17.03 -20.05
N TYR A 205 12.23 17.06 -19.24
CA TYR A 205 11.24 15.98 -19.11
C TYR A 205 10.04 16.24 -20.02
N VAL A 206 9.40 15.17 -20.43
CA VAL A 206 8.19 15.21 -21.25
C VAL A 206 7.05 15.80 -20.41
N ASN A 207 6.29 16.68 -21.03
CA ASN A 207 5.11 17.27 -20.40
C ASN A 207 4.07 16.16 -20.07
N ALA A 208 3.98 15.81 -18.80
CA ALA A 208 3.04 14.81 -18.27
C ALA A 208 1.59 15.32 -18.13
N SER A 209 1.28 16.49 -18.69
CA SER A 209 0.00 17.19 -18.49
C SER A 209 -1.24 16.38 -18.79
N GLN A 210 -1.25 15.54 -19.82
CA GLN A 210 -2.43 14.75 -20.20
C GLN A 210 -2.80 13.70 -19.16
N ASN A 211 -1.82 13.02 -18.60
CA ASN A 211 -2.07 12.01 -17.56
C ASN A 211 -2.48 12.68 -16.24
N TRP A 212 -1.95 13.86 -15.98
CA TRP A 212 -2.23 14.64 -14.78
C TRP A 212 -3.69 15.15 -14.75
N ASP A 213 -4.20 15.62 -15.88
CA ASP A 213 -5.59 16.06 -16.00
C ASP A 213 -6.58 14.89 -15.74
N THR A 214 -6.24 13.69 -16.17
CA THR A 214 -7.04 12.49 -15.91
C THR A 214 -7.01 12.11 -14.43
N TRP A 215 -5.83 12.18 -13.81
CA TRP A 215 -5.67 11.92 -12.38
C TRP A 215 -6.48 12.92 -11.54
N ASN A 216 -6.37 14.21 -11.84
CA ASN A 216 -7.10 15.26 -11.12
C ASN A 216 -8.63 15.10 -11.25
N LYS A 217 -9.13 14.64 -12.40
CA LYS A 217 -10.56 14.30 -12.54
C LYS A 217 -10.99 13.20 -11.59
N ILE A 218 -10.17 12.16 -11.41
CA ILE A 218 -10.44 11.07 -10.47
C ILE A 218 -10.43 11.63 -9.04
N VAL A 219 -9.39 12.36 -8.64
CA VAL A 219 -9.27 12.97 -7.32
C VAL A 219 -10.47 13.86 -7.00
N ASN A 220 -10.83 14.75 -7.90
CA ASN A 220 -11.99 15.65 -7.74
C ASN A 220 -13.31 14.89 -7.64
N SER A 221 -13.45 13.77 -8.38
CA SER A 221 -14.65 12.94 -8.32
C SER A 221 -14.80 12.23 -6.98
N LEU A 222 -13.68 11.85 -6.35
CA LEU A 222 -13.67 11.22 -5.02
C LEU A 222 -14.04 12.20 -3.89
N GLN A 223 -13.86 13.50 -4.13
CA GLN A 223 -14.21 14.58 -3.20
C GLN A 223 -15.65 15.09 -3.34
N ASN A 224 -16.45 14.48 -4.22
CA ASN A 224 -17.81 14.92 -4.51
C ASN A 224 -18.67 15.01 -3.24
N GLU A 225 -19.31 16.15 -3.01
CA GLU A 225 -20.17 16.42 -1.83
C GLU A 225 -21.63 15.96 -2.01
N GLY A 226 -21.94 15.25 -3.09
CA GLY A 226 -23.28 14.72 -3.36
C GLY A 226 -23.78 13.75 -2.27
N PRO A 227 -25.10 13.45 -2.24
CA PRO A 227 -25.64 12.50 -1.28
C PRO A 227 -24.95 11.14 -1.40
N PRO A 228 -24.48 10.55 -0.29
CA PRO A 228 -23.70 9.33 -0.33
C PRO A 228 -24.56 8.12 -0.72
N ILE A 229 -23.95 7.18 -1.43
CA ILE A 229 -24.43 5.80 -1.56
C ILE A 229 -23.90 5.04 -0.35
N ASN A 230 -24.79 4.47 0.45
CA ASN A 230 -24.44 3.71 1.64
C ASN A 230 -24.35 2.23 1.31
N ILE A 231 -23.19 1.62 1.48
CA ILE A 231 -22.94 0.20 1.25
C ILE A 231 -22.67 -0.51 2.56
N ALA A 232 -23.38 -1.60 2.82
CA ALA A 232 -23.03 -2.53 3.88
C ALA A 232 -22.00 -3.52 3.36
N MET A 233 -20.81 -3.52 3.94
CA MET A 233 -19.83 -4.58 3.73
C MET A 233 -19.95 -5.61 4.85
N VAL A 234 -20.59 -6.72 4.54
CA VAL A 234 -20.86 -7.78 5.51
C VAL A 234 -19.78 -8.85 5.39
N GLY A 235 -18.95 -8.99 6.42
CA GLY A 235 -17.79 -9.88 6.34
C GLY A 235 -17.36 -10.47 7.67
N LYS A 236 -16.33 -11.32 7.62
CA LYS A 236 -15.75 -12.02 8.78
C LYS A 236 -14.55 -11.28 9.40
N TYR A 237 -13.86 -10.47 8.63
CA TYR A 237 -12.59 -9.83 9.02
C TYR A 237 -12.70 -8.31 9.13
N VAL A 238 -13.85 -7.84 9.59
CA VAL A 238 -14.17 -6.40 9.65
C VAL A 238 -13.38 -5.63 10.70
N THR A 239 -12.73 -6.31 11.64
CA THR A 239 -11.88 -5.70 12.67
C THR A 239 -10.49 -5.30 12.17
N LEU A 240 -10.07 -5.82 11.03
CA LEU A 240 -8.79 -5.53 10.41
C LEU A 240 -9.01 -4.59 9.22
N ALA A 241 -8.65 -3.33 9.36
CA ALA A 241 -8.88 -2.29 8.35
C ALA A 241 -8.36 -2.66 6.95
N ASP A 242 -7.23 -3.36 6.89
CA ASP A 242 -6.56 -3.69 5.63
C ASP A 242 -7.11 -4.94 4.93
N SER A 243 -7.90 -5.77 5.63
CA SER A 243 -8.40 -7.05 5.07
C SER A 243 -9.19 -6.88 3.77
N TYR A 244 -9.86 -5.74 3.60
CA TYR A 244 -10.71 -5.46 2.44
C TYR A 244 -10.30 -4.18 1.69
N VAL A 245 -9.05 -3.76 1.81
CA VAL A 245 -8.56 -2.50 1.22
C VAL A 245 -8.80 -2.43 -0.29
N SER A 246 -8.57 -3.53 -1.02
CA SER A 246 -8.78 -3.59 -2.48
C SER A 246 -10.26 -3.45 -2.85
N VAL A 247 -11.16 -4.07 -2.10
CA VAL A 247 -12.61 -3.96 -2.30
C VAL A 247 -13.08 -2.53 -1.99
N ASN A 248 -12.59 -1.94 -0.90
CA ASN A 248 -12.87 -0.55 -0.55
C ASN A 248 -12.44 0.43 -1.64
N HIS A 249 -11.24 0.24 -2.20
CA HIS A 249 -10.75 1.07 -3.30
C HIS A 249 -11.59 0.86 -4.57
N ALA A 250 -11.94 -0.38 -4.93
CA ALA A 250 -12.79 -0.66 -6.07
C ALA A 250 -14.16 0.04 -5.96
N LEU A 251 -14.78 0.00 -4.79
CA LEU A 251 -16.03 0.72 -4.54
C LEU A 251 -15.87 2.25 -4.65
N LYS A 252 -14.78 2.81 -4.12
CA LYS A 252 -14.48 4.24 -4.25
C LYS A 252 -14.26 4.64 -5.71
N HIS A 253 -13.51 3.84 -6.48
CA HIS A 253 -13.29 4.08 -7.91
C HIS A 253 -14.61 4.03 -8.71
N ALA A 254 -15.46 3.03 -8.44
CA ALA A 254 -16.77 2.94 -9.06
C ALA A 254 -17.65 4.15 -8.73
N ALA A 255 -17.66 4.58 -7.47
CA ALA A 255 -18.40 5.77 -7.04
C ALA A 255 -17.88 7.05 -7.72
N ALA A 256 -16.56 7.20 -7.86
CA ALA A 256 -15.94 8.33 -8.56
C ALA A 256 -16.38 8.41 -10.03
N VAL A 257 -16.40 7.27 -10.75
CA VAL A 257 -16.82 7.19 -12.15
C VAL A 257 -18.27 7.65 -12.34
N ILE A 258 -19.16 7.31 -11.42
CA ILE A 258 -20.58 7.71 -11.48
C ILE A 258 -20.85 9.05 -10.79
N GLY A 259 -19.81 9.76 -10.31
CA GLY A 259 -19.93 11.06 -9.66
C GLY A 259 -20.70 11.02 -8.35
N LYS A 260 -20.52 9.96 -7.54
CA LYS A 260 -21.22 9.80 -6.26
C LYS A 260 -20.22 9.66 -5.11
N LYS A 261 -20.61 10.16 -3.95
CA LYS A 261 -19.93 9.83 -2.69
C LYS A 261 -20.35 8.45 -2.23
N ILE A 262 -19.44 7.70 -1.60
CA ILE A 262 -19.75 6.39 -1.02
C ILE A 262 -19.41 6.39 0.47
N THR A 263 -20.28 5.78 1.24
CA THR A 263 -20.04 5.43 2.64
C THR A 263 -20.07 3.91 2.76
N ILE A 264 -19.07 3.32 3.37
CA ILE A 264 -18.95 1.86 3.54
C ILE A 264 -18.97 1.58 5.04
N ASP A 265 -20.04 0.93 5.50
CA ASP A 265 -20.17 0.45 6.87
C ASP A 265 -19.76 -1.03 6.92
N TRP A 266 -18.80 -1.34 7.79
CA TRP A 266 -18.32 -2.71 7.97
C TRP A 266 -19.12 -3.40 9.05
N ILE A 267 -19.74 -4.51 8.72
CA ILE A 267 -20.66 -5.23 9.57
C ILE A 267 -20.14 -6.67 9.75
N ASP A 268 -19.90 -7.05 11.00
CA ASP A 268 -19.54 -8.43 11.32
C ASP A 268 -20.73 -9.36 11.07
N SER A 269 -20.53 -10.37 10.23
CA SER A 269 -21.57 -11.33 9.87
C SER A 269 -22.10 -12.14 11.06
N GLU A 270 -21.32 -12.29 12.14
CA GLU A 270 -21.80 -12.94 13.37
C GLU A 270 -22.86 -12.10 14.09
N ASN A 271 -22.74 -10.77 14.02
CA ASN A 271 -23.64 -9.85 14.69
C ASN A 271 -25.00 -9.67 13.97
N ILE A 272 -25.10 -10.15 12.73
CA ILE A 272 -26.34 -10.07 11.93
C ILE A 272 -27.35 -11.16 12.29
N ASN A 273 -26.92 -12.26 12.91
CA ASN A 273 -27.82 -13.35 13.28
C ASN A 273 -29.01 -12.84 14.13
N GLY A 274 -30.19 -12.72 13.48
CA GLY A 274 -31.42 -12.25 14.09
C GLY A 274 -31.73 -10.74 13.96
N ASN A 275 -30.87 -9.95 13.31
CA ASN A 275 -31.11 -8.49 13.15
C ASN A 275 -30.81 -7.99 11.72
N VAL A 276 -31.29 -8.72 10.72
CA VAL A 276 -31.10 -8.38 9.29
C VAL A 276 -31.82 -7.09 8.87
N ASP A 277 -32.86 -6.68 9.59
CA ASP A 277 -33.61 -5.46 9.30
C ASP A 277 -32.79 -4.18 9.35
N THR A 278 -31.67 -4.21 10.08
CA THR A 278 -30.70 -3.10 10.11
C THR A 278 -30.06 -2.82 8.77
N LEU A 279 -30.12 -3.78 7.84
CA LEU A 279 -29.60 -3.67 6.47
C LEU A 279 -30.50 -2.86 5.54
N SER A 280 -31.74 -2.61 5.91
CA SER A 280 -32.74 -1.88 5.09
C SER A 280 -32.32 -0.44 4.76
N LYS A 281 -31.45 0.16 5.55
CA LYS A 281 -30.94 1.54 5.36
C LYS A 281 -29.88 1.66 4.25
N TYR A 282 -29.33 0.53 3.75
CA TYR A 282 -28.27 0.54 2.76
C TYR A 282 -28.79 0.48 1.34
N ASN A 283 -28.08 1.16 0.45
CA ASN A 283 -28.36 1.17 -0.98
C ASN A 283 -27.85 -0.08 -1.70
N GLY A 284 -26.93 -0.81 -1.09
CA GLY A 284 -26.40 -2.06 -1.59
C GLY A 284 -25.65 -2.82 -0.49
N ILE A 285 -25.50 -4.12 -0.70
CA ILE A 285 -24.79 -5.02 0.21
C ILE A 285 -23.67 -5.71 -0.57
N LEU A 286 -22.46 -5.69 -0.02
CA LEU A 286 -21.31 -6.41 -0.55
C LEU A 286 -20.84 -7.41 0.50
N VAL A 287 -20.65 -8.66 0.07
CA VAL A 287 -20.08 -9.73 0.89
C VAL A 287 -18.77 -10.19 0.26
N PRO A 288 -17.61 -9.91 0.89
CA PRO A 288 -16.30 -10.28 0.37
C PRO A 288 -15.99 -11.77 0.56
N GLY A 289 -14.81 -12.17 0.13
CA GLY A 289 -14.25 -13.49 0.37
C GLY A 289 -14.03 -13.80 1.86
N GLY A 290 -13.95 -15.07 2.19
CA GLY A 290 -13.69 -15.58 3.53
C GLY A 290 -13.58 -17.09 3.52
N PHE A 291 -13.29 -17.68 4.69
CA PHE A 291 -13.16 -19.12 4.88
C PHE A 291 -13.79 -19.58 6.19
N GLY A 292 -14.14 -20.85 6.25
CA GLY A 292 -14.65 -21.52 7.47
C GLY A 292 -16.10 -21.18 7.80
N THR A 293 -16.62 -21.85 8.81
CA THR A 293 -18.06 -21.82 9.17
C THR A 293 -18.49 -20.62 10.01
N ARG A 294 -17.55 -19.92 10.66
CA ARG A 294 -17.83 -18.74 11.51
C ARG A 294 -18.56 -17.66 10.70
N GLY A 295 -19.70 -17.16 11.20
CA GLY A 295 -20.48 -16.08 10.56
C GLY A 295 -21.17 -16.46 9.24
N SER A 296 -21.12 -17.74 8.79
CA SER A 296 -21.71 -18.16 7.51
C SER A 296 -23.24 -18.01 7.51
N GLU A 297 -23.91 -18.34 8.58
CA GLU A 297 -25.36 -18.20 8.69
C GLU A 297 -25.80 -16.72 8.60
N GLY A 298 -25.03 -15.79 9.20
CA GLY A 298 -25.26 -14.36 9.05
C GLY A 298 -25.17 -13.89 7.60
N ILE A 299 -24.22 -14.41 6.83
CA ILE A 299 -24.08 -14.11 5.40
C ILE A 299 -25.27 -14.70 4.60
N ILE A 300 -25.65 -15.95 4.89
CA ILE A 300 -26.81 -16.60 4.25
C ILE A 300 -28.09 -15.78 4.49
N ASN A 301 -28.32 -15.36 5.72
CA ASN A 301 -29.46 -14.53 6.11
C ASN A 301 -29.40 -13.15 5.44
N THR A 302 -28.22 -12.55 5.35
CA THR A 302 -27.99 -11.28 4.66
C THR A 302 -28.37 -11.39 3.15
N SER A 303 -27.92 -12.46 2.49
CA SER A 303 -28.26 -12.71 1.08
C SER A 303 -29.76 -12.91 0.86
N ASN A 304 -30.42 -13.67 1.75
CA ASN A 304 -31.86 -13.87 1.68
C ASN A 304 -32.62 -12.54 1.86
N PHE A 305 -32.24 -11.76 2.87
CA PHE A 305 -32.81 -10.44 3.14
C PHE A 305 -32.66 -9.49 1.94
N ALA A 306 -31.46 -9.45 1.34
CA ALA A 306 -31.20 -8.63 0.16
C ALA A 306 -32.12 -9.02 -1.01
N ARG A 307 -32.29 -10.32 -1.27
CA ARG A 307 -33.17 -10.83 -2.31
C ARG A 307 -34.63 -10.49 -2.07
N GLU A 308 -35.14 -10.69 -0.86
CA GLU A 308 -36.54 -10.44 -0.50
C GLU A 308 -36.91 -8.96 -0.51
N ASN A 309 -35.95 -8.08 -0.19
CA ASN A 309 -36.17 -6.63 -0.13
C ASN A 309 -35.67 -5.90 -1.38
N ASN A 310 -35.26 -6.62 -2.46
CA ASN A 310 -34.74 -6.05 -3.69
C ASN A 310 -33.55 -5.08 -3.48
N ILE A 311 -32.69 -5.37 -2.48
CA ILE A 311 -31.47 -4.60 -2.27
C ILE A 311 -30.37 -5.19 -3.16
N PRO A 312 -29.64 -4.36 -3.95
CA PRO A 312 -28.51 -4.83 -4.75
C PRO A 312 -27.49 -5.59 -3.89
N TYR A 313 -27.12 -6.79 -4.31
CA TYR A 313 -26.21 -7.66 -3.60
C TYR A 313 -25.06 -8.10 -4.50
N LEU A 314 -23.82 -7.98 -4.00
CA LEU A 314 -22.61 -8.49 -4.65
C LEU A 314 -21.87 -9.42 -3.70
N GLY A 315 -21.81 -10.71 -4.05
CA GLY A 315 -21.00 -11.71 -3.35
C GLY A 315 -19.71 -11.99 -4.12
N ILE A 316 -18.56 -11.91 -3.43
CA ILE A 316 -17.25 -12.22 -3.99
C ILE A 316 -16.74 -13.49 -3.34
N CYS A 317 -16.28 -14.49 -4.15
CA CYS A 317 -15.74 -15.76 -3.67
C CYS A 317 -16.70 -16.44 -2.68
N PHE A 318 -16.37 -16.52 -1.40
CA PHE A 318 -17.21 -17.11 -0.36
C PHE A 318 -18.58 -16.40 -0.22
N GLY A 319 -18.63 -15.08 -0.41
CA GLY A 319 -19.90 -14.35 -0.43
C GLY A 319 -20.84 -14.79 -1.57
N PHE A 320 -20.31 -15.14 -2.72
CA PHE A 320 -21.11 -15.73 -3.82
C PHE A 320 -21.55 -17.17 -3.50
N GLN A 321 -20.64 -17.99 -2.94
CA GLN A 321 -20.98 -19.37 -2.56
C GLN A 321 -22.13 -19.40 -1.55
N LEU A 322 -22.07 -18.58 -0.52
CA LEU A 322 -23.13 -18.52 0.50
C LEU A 322 -24.44 -17.89 -0.02
N ALA A 323 -24.39 -17.02 -1.04
CA ALA A 323 -25.60 -16.59 -1.75
C ALA A 323 -26.25 -17.73 -2.52
N ALA A 324 -25.46 -18.60 -3.17
CA ALA A 324 -25.99 -19.80 -3.82
C ALA A 324 -26.61 -20.78 -2.80
N VAL A 325 -25.96 -20.98 -1.63
CA VAL A 325 -26.51 -21.74 -0.51
C VAL A 325 -27.82 -21.14 -0.02
N SER A 326 -27.87 -19.82 0.16
CA SER A 326 -29.07 -19.08 0.56
C SER A 326 -30.24 -19.32 -0.42
N PHE A 327 -29.96 -19.23 -1.71
CA PHE A 327 -30.95 -19.47 -2.75
C PHE A 327 -31.43 -20.93 -2.75
N ALA A 328 -30.50 -21.89 -2.66
CA ALA A 328 -30.83 -23.32 -2.58
C ALA A 328 -31.74 -23.65 -1.39
N ARG A 329 -31.45 -23.07 -0.22
CA ARG A 329 -32.24 -23.31 0.99
C ARG A 329 -33.63 -22.66 0.93
N ASN A 330 -33.68 -21.38 0.57
CA ASN A 330 -34.89 -20.54 0.73
C ASN A 330 -35.80 -20.51 -0.50
N VAL A 331 -35.28 -20.86 -1.69
CA VAL A 331 -36.05 -20.86 -2.94
C VAL A 331 -36.24 -22.28 -3.48
N CYS A 332 -35.20 -23.11 -3.47
CA CYS A 332 -35.25 -24.47 -4.02
C CYS A 332 -35.62 -25.53 -2.94
N ASN A 333 -35.83 -25.15 -1.69
CA ASN A 333 -36.15 -26.04 -0.57
C ASN A 333 -35.10 -27.14 -0.28
N HIS A 334 -33.83 -26.91 -0.62
CA HIS A 334 -32.71 -27.77 -0.24
C HIS A 334 -32.17 -27.32 1.12
N VAL A 335 -32.88 -27.64 2.18
CA VAL A 335 -32.62 -27.16 3.55
C VAL A 335 -31.24 -27.47 4.09
N ASP A 336 -30.62 -28.56 3.63
CA ASP A 336 -29.30 -29.03 4.03
C ASP A 336 -28.17 -28.49 3.14
N ALA A 337 -28.48 -27.63 2.17
CA ALA A 337 -27.46 -27.05 1.31
C ALA A 337 -26.41 -26.27 2.14
N ASN A 338 -25.13 -26.51 1.89
CA ASN A 338 -24.03 -25.86 2.57
C ASN A 338 -22.79 -25.75 1.68
N SER A 339 -21.82 -24.95 2.06
CA SER A 339 -20.50 -24.92 1.45
C SER A 339 -19.61 -26.00 2.06
N THR A 340 -18.64 -26.49 1.30
CA THR A 340 -17.58 -27.40 1.78
C THR A 340 -16.40 -26.65 2.42
N GLU A 341 -16.43 -25.34 2.40
CA GLU A 341 -15.41 -24.46 2.96
C GLU A 341 -15.54 -24.35 4.50
#